data_8cf6a449b0ca2d60769f39204c41e0a9
#
_entry.id   8cf6a449b0ca2d60769f39204c41e0a9
#
_cell.length_a   1.000
_cell.length_b   1.000
_cell.length_c   1.000
_cell.angle_alpha   90.00
_cell.angle_beta   90.00
_cell.angle_gamma   90.00
#
_symmetry.space_group_name_H-M   'P 1'
#
loop_
_entity.id
_entity.type
_entity.pdbx_description
1 polymer ?
#
loop_
_entity_poly.entity_id
_entity_poly.type
_entity_poly.pdbx_seq_one_letter_code
_entity_poly.pdbx_strand_id
1 'polypeptide(L)'
;MFNSNNEGERRPRPRFHRESEPVNARPRFRREDGELRPQRSFNGERTERPQRSFNGERSERPQRSFNGERSERPSRPSFGGRPKRNNGVYSNRKQQTYREQHEDPTKPVRLNKYLANAGICSRREADDFIQAGVITVNGVTVDNLGVKVLPTDDIRFHDQPVRRERKVYILLNKPKNTVTTTDDPQERHTVIDIVRNACNERIYPVGRLDRNTTGVLLLTNDGDLAAKLTHPKFHKKKVYAVTLDRDLEEVDEAIVRAGVVLDDERIIPDALEFPKEDRKHIGLEIHSGQNRVVRRIFEKVGYKVVNLDRVSFAGLTKKNVGRGKWRFLTPKEVAFLQMGQF
;
A
#
# COMPACT_ATOMS: atom_id res chain seq x y z
N MET A 1 70.07 2.00 21.28
CA MET A 1 70.52 1.66 19.91
C MET A 1 69.33 1.13 19.13
N PHE A 2 69.19 1.66 17.96
CA PHE A 2 68.25 1.41 16.87
C PHE A 2 66.86 2.05 16.94
N ASN A 3 66.83 3.25 16.33
CA ASN A 3 65.74 3.91 15.62
C ASN A 3 65.29 3.08 14.41
N SER A 4 64.02 3.06 14.08
CA SER A 4 63.57 3.15 12.70
C SER A 4 62.15 3.71 12.62
N ASN A 5 62.12 4.98 12.20
CA ASN A 5 60.94 5.63 11.64
C ASN A 5 60.52 4.89 10.36
N ASN A 6 59.22 4.69 10.17
CA ASN A 6 58.65 4.38 8.87
C ASN A 6 57.43 5.25 8.64
N GLU A 7 57.66 6.40 8.04
CA GLU A 7 56.62 7.28 7.48
C GLU A 7 56.13 6.68 6.17
N GLY A 8 54.90 6.18 6.20
CA GLY A 8 54.17 5.68 5.02
C GLY A 8 53.53 6.83 4.26
N GLU A 9 54.14 7.24 3.17
CA GLU A 9 53.62 8.21 2.20
C GLU A 9 52.24 7.76 1.67
N ARG A 10 51.19 8.57 1.90
CA ARG A 10 49.88 8.44 1.28
C ARG A 10 49.91 9.04 -0.13
N ARG A 11 49.85 8.22 -1.16
CA ARG A 11 49.70 8.65 -2.55
C ARG A 11 48.34 9.33 -2.75
N PRO A 12 48.25 10.50 -3.42
CA PRO A 12 46.98 11.16 -3.71
C PRO A 12 46.18 10.43 -4.80
N ARG A 13 44.89 10.35 -4.63
CA ARG A 13 43.95 9.79 -5.62
C ARG A 13 43.82 10.72 -6.83
N PRO A 14 43.77 10.24 -8.08
CA PRO A 14 43.62 11.06 -9.26
C PRO A 14 42.21 11.71 -9.28
N ARG A 15 42.16 13.03 -9.47
CA ARG A 15 40.95 13.79 -9.77
C ARG A 15 40.63 13.61 -11.24
N PHE A 16 39.48 13.01 -11.55
CA PHE A 16 38.88 13.04 -12.88
C PHE A 16 38.28 14.42 -13.13
N HIS A 17 38.85 15.21 -14.01
CA HIS A 17 38.23 16.36 -14.63
C HIS A 17 37.20 15.84 -15.64
N ARG A 18 35.93 16.21 -15.43
CA ARG A 18 34.86 16.02 -16.41
C ARG A 18 34.86 17.23 -17.32
N GLU A 19 35.41 17.09 -18.50
CA GLU A 19 35.20 18.03 -19.59
C GLU A 19 33.75 17.94 -20.07
N SER A 20 33.12 19.10 -20.18
CA SER A 20 31.78 19.27 -20.70
C SER A 20 31.80 19.24 -22.23
N GLU A 21 31.31 18.17 -22.84
CA GLU A 21 31.04 18.15 -24.27
C GLU A 21 29.65 18.67 -24.60
N PRO A 22 29.46 19.34 -25.76
CA PRO A 22 28.20 19.98 -26.08
C PRO A 22 27.16 18.98 -26.57
N VAL A 23 25.91 19.25 -26.18
CA VAL A 23 24.70 18.53 -26.55
C VAL A 23 24.56 18.49 -28.08
N ASN A 24 24.78 17.33 -28.69
CA ASN A 24 24.52 17.12 -30.10
C ASN A 24 23.18 16.41 -30.32
N ALA A 25 22.46 16.95 -31.29
CA ALA A 25 21.10 16.62 -31.70
C ALA A 25 20.89 15.12 -31.99
N ARG A 26 19.72 14.62 -31.64
CA ARG A 26 19.24 13.28 -31.98
C ARG A 26 19.14 13.09 -33.50
N PRO A 27 19.61 11.99 -34.10
CA PRO A 27 19.38 11.68 -35.50
C PRO A 27 17.92 11.32 -35.73
N ARG A 28 17.27 12.03 -36.66
CA ARG A 28 15.98 11.64 -37.24
C ARG A 28 16.20 10.45 -38.17
N PHE A 29 15.65 9.31 -37.84
CA PHE A 29 15.54 8.18 -38.79
C PHE A 29 14.57 8.56 -39.91
N ARG A 30 15.12 8.73 -41.11
CA ARG A 30 14.37 8.78 -42.36
C ARG A 30 14.10 7.33 -42.75
N ARG A 31 12.82 6.93 -42.80
CA ARG A 31 12.40 5.74 -43.53
C ARG A 31 12.12 6.19 -45.00
N GLU A 32 12.93 5.72 -45.87
CA GLU A 32 12.59 5.58 -47.30
C GLU A 32 11.71 4.34 -47.37
N ASP A 33 10.46 4.51 -47.82
CA ASP A 33 9.78 3.71 -48.78
C ASP A 33 8.34 4.23 -48.85
N GLY A 34 7.98 4.64 -50.08
CA GLY A 34 6.72 5.26 -50.40
C GLY A 34 5.61 4.24 -50.58
N GLU A 35 4.49 4.51 -49.94
CA GLU A 35 3.17 4.17 -50.42
C GLU A 35 2.14 5.12 -49.81
N LEU A 36 1.53 5.90 -50.69
CA LEU A 36 0.45 6.83 -50.39
C LEU A 36 -0.83 6.03 -50.10
N ARG A 37 -1.31 6.07 -48.86
CA ARG A 37 -2.68 5.65 -48.52
C ARG A 37 -3.64 6.82 -48.71
N PRO A 38 -4.80 6.62 -49.36
CA PRO A 38 -5.75 7.69 -49.65
C PRO A 38 -6.46 8.17 -48.37
N GLN A 39 -6.53 9.48 -48.21
CA GLN A 39 -7.36 10.16 -47.20
C GLN A 39 -8.83 9.88 -47.46
N ARG A 40 -9.54 9.28 -46.54
CA ARG A 40 -11.01 9.24 -46.54
C ARG A 40 -11.53 10.55 -46.02
N SER A 41 -12.07 11.39 -46.88
CA SER A 41 -12.89 12.53 -46.55
C SER A 41 -14.23 12.02 -46.00
N PHE A 42 -14.56 12.43 -44.76
CA PHE A 42 -15.87 12.21 -44.18
C PHE A 42 -16.74 13.43 -44.50
N ASN A 43 -17.49 13.34 -45.63
CA ASN A 43 -18.67 14.18 -45.86
C ASN A 43 -19.86 13.39 -45.27
N GLY A 44 -20.29 13.74 -44.07
CA GLY A 44 -21.50 13.21 -43.47
C GLY A 44 -22.61 14.24 -43.48
N GLU A 45 -23.53 14.08 -44.41
CA GLU A 45 -24.81 14.78 -44.44
C GLU A 45 -25.62 14.44 -43.18
N ARG A 46 -26.11 15.49 -42.53
CA ARG A 46 -27.04 15.41 -41.40
C ARG A 46 -28.41 15.02 -41.96
N THR A 47 -28.82 13.79 -41.81
CA THR A 47 -30.22 13.38 -41.99
C THR A 47 -31.01 13.66 -40.72
N GLU A 48 -32.03 14.51 -40.89
CA GLU A 48 -33.01 14.90 -39.86
C GLU A 48 -33.84 13.67 -39.46
N ARG A 49 -34.01 13.49 -38.13
CA ARG A 49 -34.94 12.51 -37.59
C ARG A 49 -36.38 13.08 -37.63
N PRO A 50 -37.35 12.35 -38.15
CA PRO A 50 -38.74 12.80 -38.10
C PRO A 50 -39.31 12.81 -36.69
N GLN A 51 -39.89 13.94 -36.31
CA GLN A 51 -40.72 14.07 -35.10
C GLN A 51 -42.01 13.27 -35.29
N ARG A 52 -42.24 12.32 -34.40
CA ARG A 52 -43.55 11.66 -34.27
C ARG A 52 -44.45 12.54 -33.39
N SER A 53 -45.43 13.19 -33.99
CA SER A 53 -46.54 13.79 -33.32
C SER A 53 -47.46 12.69 -32.77
N PHE A 54 -47.70 12.70 -31.45
CA PHE A 54 -48.72 11.90 -30.80
C PHE A 54 -49.98 12.74 -30.65
N ASN A 55 -50.90 12.62 -31.59
CA ASN A 55 -52.30 12.96 -31.41
C ASN A 55 -52.99 11.67 -30.96
N GLY A 56 -53.38 11.60 -29.70
CA GLY A 56 -54.14 10.54 -29.11
C GLY A 56 -55.36 11.10 -28.37
N GLU A 57 -56.53 10.91 -28.97
CA GLU A 57 -57.82 11.29 -28.41
C GLU A 57 -58.08 10.66 -27.05
N ARG A 58 -58.61 11.50 -26.15
CA ARG A 58 -59.14 11.11 -24.83
C ARG A 58 -60.45 10.35 -25.03
N SER A 59 -60.47 9.05 -24.86
CA SER A 59 -61.70 8.29 -24.65
C SER A 59 -62.03 8.24 -23.16
N GLU A 60 -63.20 8.76 -22.84
CA GLU A 60 -63.82 8.74 -21.52
C GLU A 60 -64.14 7.29 -21.07
N ARG A 61 -63.65 6.91 -19.92
CA ARG A 61 -64.10 5.68 -19.24
C ARG A 61 -65.20 6.01 -18.23
N PRO A 62 -66.31 5.25 -18.24
CA PRO A 62 -67.43 5.50 -17.34
C PRO A 62 -67.07 5.13 -15.89
N GLN A 63 -67.51 6.01 -14.98
CA GLN A 63 -67.50 5.77 -13.52
C GLN A 63 -68.45 4.66 -13.16
N ARG A 64 -67.94 3.57 -12.61
CA ARG A 64 -68.80 2.57 -11.87
C ARG A 64 -68.71 2.89 -10.39
N SER A 65 -69.80 3.37 -9.85
CA SER A 65 -70.04 3.44 -8.43
C SER A 65 -70.21 2.03 -7.89
N PHE A 66 -69.40 1.65 -6.92
CA PHE A 66 -69.59 0.44 -6.13
C PHE A 66 -69.85 0.85 -4.68
N ASN A 67 -71.10 0.84 -4.31
CA ASN A 67 -71.56 0.72 -2.92
C ASN A 67 -71.33 -0.75 -2.54
N GLY A 68 -70.44 -1.03 -1.61
CA GLY A 68 -70.22 -2.38 -1.08
C GLY A 68 -69.69 -2.30 0.33
N GLU A 69 -70.40 -2.91 1.22
CA GLU A 69 -70.21 -2.96 2.66
C GLU A 69 -68.83 -3.40 3.09
N ARG A 70 -68.35 -2.74 4.13
CA ARG A 70 -67.08 -3.08 4.86
C ARG A 70 -67.29 -4.44 5.57
N SER A 71 -66.69 -5.50 5.03
CA SER A 71 -66.37 -6.68 5.83
C SER A 71 -64.92 -6.54 6.31
N GLU A 72 -64.76 -6.54 7.63
CA GLU A 72 -63.45 -6.51 8.32
C GLU A 72 -62.69 -7.79 7.97
N ARG A 73 -61.58 -7.64 7.21
CA ARG A 73 -60.58 -8.70 7.06
C ARG A 73 -59.52 -8.53 8.15
N PRO A 74 -59.16 -9.60 8.87
CA PRO A 74 -58.13 -9.54 9.87
C PRO A 74 -56.80 -9.20 9.20
N SER A 75 -56.09 -8.22 9.78
CA SER A 75 -54.77 -7.77 9.40
C SER A 75 -53.78 -8.93 9.46
N ARG A 76 -53.20 -9.33 8.32
CA ARG A 76 -52.06 -10.24 8.27
C ARG A 76 -50.89 -9.57 8.96
N PRO A 77 -50.16 -10.27 9.85
CA PRO A 77 -48.92 -9.73 10.43
C PRO A 77 -47.91 -9.50 9.30
N SER A 78 -47.42 -8.28 9.22
CA SER A 78 -46.33 -7.88 8.35
C SER A 78 -45.05 -8.61 8.80
N PHE A 79 -44.77 -9.75 8.17
CA PHE A 79 -43.51 -10.44 8.34
C PHE A 79 -42.40 -9.60 7.71
N GLY A 80 -41.55 -9.07 8.58
CA GLY A 80 -40.15 -8.78 8.40
C GLY A 80 -39.76 -8.13 7.09
N GLY A 81 -39.64 -6.81 7.09
CA GLY A 81 -38.82 -6.12 6.14
C GLY A 81 -37.43 -6.79 6.13
N ARG A 82 -37.07 -7.43 5.00
CA ARG A 82 -35.68 -7.88 4.80
C ARG A 82 -34.76 -6.72 5.19
N PRO A 83 -33.79 -6.93 6.09
CA PRO A 83 -32.82 -5.89 6.38
C PRO A 83 -32.24 -5.49 5.03
N LYS A 84 -32.41 -4.22 4.66
CA LYS A 84 -31.69 -3.63 3.52
C LYS A 84 -30.24 -3.95 3.80
N ARG A 85 -29.66 -4.91 3.05
CA ARG A 85 -28.22 -5.07 2.98
C ARG A 85 -27.71 -3.70 2.58
N ASN A 86 -27.25 -2.94 3.55
CA ASN A 86 -26.37 -1.83 3.30
C ASN A 86 -25.15 -2.45 2.62
N ASN A 87 -25.21 -2.56 1.29
CA ASN A 87 -24.02 -2.61 0.49
C ASN A 87 -23.33 -1.27 0.76
N GLY A 88 -22.65 -1.20 1.88
CA GLY A 88 -21.75 -0.10 2.18
C GLY A 88 -20.73 -0.08 1.08
N VAL A 89 -21.04 0.62 0.00
CA VAL A 89 -20.06 1.16 -0.90
C VAL A 89 -19.26 2.06 0.02
N TYR A 90 -18.19 1.51 0.60
CA TYR A 90 -17.21 2.30 1.33
C TYR A 90 -16.76 3.40 0.37
N SER A 91 -17.19 4.61 0.63
CA SER A 91 -16.71 5.77 -0.10
C SER A 91 -15.20 5.80 0.14
N ASN A 92 -14.42 5.44 -0.87
CA ASN A 92 -12.95 5.47 -0.85
C ASN A 92 -12.41 6.87 -0.55
N ARG A 93 -13.29 7.88 -0.45
CA ARG A 93 -12.95 9.30 -0.35
C ARG A 93 -13.15 9.89 1.03
N LYS A 94 -13.87 9.23 1.94
CA LYS A 94 -14.10 9.76 3.28
C LYS A 94 -13.03 9.24 4.22
N GLN A 95 -12.11 10.08 4.60
CA GLN A 95 -11.11 9.77 5.62
C GLN A 95 -11.80 9.38 6.92
N GLN A 96 -11.40 8.24 7.48
CA GLN A 96 -11.95 7.74 8.74
C GLN A 96 -11.29 8.48 9.90
N THR A 97 -12.08 8.83 10.90
CA THR A 97 -11.55 9.27 12.20
C THR A 97 -11.37 8.04 13.08
N TYR A 98 -10.17 7.85 13.58
CA TYR A 98 -9.84 6.76 14.49
C TYR A 98 -9.80 7.30 15.92
N ARG A 99 -10.11 6.42 16.90
CA ARG A 99 -9.94 6.76 18.30
C ARG A 99 -8.47 7.12 18.55
N GLU A 100 -8.23 8.33 18.96
CA GLU A 100 -6.89 8.76 19.34
C GLU A 100 -6.42 7.88 20.51
N GLN A 101 -5.28 7.24 20.34
CA GLN A 101 -4.60 6.64 21.49
C GLN A 101 -4.02 7.79 22.27
N HIS A 102 -4.52 8.00 23.48
CA HIS A 102 -3.86 8.89 24.41
C HIS A 102 -2.49 8.29 24.70
N GLU A 103 -1.47 8.84 24.07
CA GLU A 103 -0.10 8.53 24.44
C GLU A 103 0.08 9.04 25.88
N ASP A 104 0.74 8.25 26.69
CA ASP A 104 1.08 8.63 28.03
C ASP A 104 1.90 9.95 27.99
N PRO A 105 1.39 11.07 28.53
CA PRO A 105 2.06 12.35 28.47
C PRO A 105 3.39 12.36 29.22
N THR A 106 3.62 11.37 30.08
CA THR A 106 4.85 11.23 30.88
C THR A 106 5.92 10.41 30.16
N LYS A 107 5.58 9.77 29.01
CA LYS A 107 6.51 8.89 28.32
C LYS A 107 7.38 9.67 27.33
N PRO A 108 8.70 9.77 27.56
CA PRO A 108 9.58 10.51 26.68
C PRO A 108 9.77 9.76 25.35
N VAL A 109 9.75 10.51 24.24
CA VAL A 109 9.93 10.03 22.86
C VAL A 109 11.18 10.67 22.27
N ARG A 110 11.96 9.95 21.48
CA ARG A 110 13.09 10.56 20.75
C ARG A 110 12.62 11.68 19.85
N LEU A 111 13.33 12.80 19.82
CA LEU A 111 12.98 14.00 19.05
C LEU A 111 12.81 13.68 17.56
N ASN A 112 13.71 12.91 16.93
CA ASN A 112 13.58 12.48 15.54
C ASN A 112 12.31 11.66 15.26
N LYS A 113 11.87 10.83 16.24
CA LYS A 113 10.61 10.09 16.13
C LYS A 113 9.40 11.02 16.26
N TYR A 114 9.49 12.02 17.13
CA TYR A 114 8.44 13.01 17.29
C TYR A 114 8.20 13.81 16.02
N LEU A 115 9.27 14.34 15.39
CA LEU A 115 9.22 15.09 14.13
C LEU A 115 8.66 14.24 12.98
N ALA A 116 9.10 12.98 12.88
CA ALA A 116 8.59 12.06 11.87
C ALA A 116 7.10 11.70 12.07
N ASN A 117 6.64 11.57 13.34
CA ASN A 117 5.23 11.33 13.65
C ASN A 117 4.35 12.58 13.45
N ALA A 118 4.97 13.75 13.43
CA ALA A 118 4.33 15.01 13.08
C ALA A 118 4.26 15.26 11.55
N GLY A 119 4.76 14.32 10.74
CA GLY A 119 4.68 14.39 9.28
C GLY A 119 5.67 15.33 8.59
N ILE A 120 6.57 15.98 9.34
CA ILE A 120 7.51 16.97 8.79
C ILE A 120 8.49 16.29 7.83
N CYS A 121 9.08 15.15 8.25
CA CYS A 121 10.17 14.50 7.52
C CYS A 121 10.29 13.01 7.89
N SER A 122 11.24 12.30 7.28
CA SER A 122 11.64 10.97 7.76
C SER A 122 12.49 11.10 9.02
N ARG A 123 12.67 9.99 9.77
CA ARG A 123 13.52 9.99 10.97
C ARG A 123 15.00 10.32 10.67
N ARG A 124 15.49 9.96 9.47
CA ARG A 124 16.86 10.27 9.04
C ARG A 124 17.00 11.76 8.70
N GLU A 125 16.11 12.30 7.89
CA GLU A 125 16.06 13.74 7.63
C GLU A 125 15.87 14.55 8.92
N ALA A 126 15.11 14.02 9.91
CA ALA A 126 14.98 14.66 11.22
C ALA A 126 16.33 14.71 11.97
N ASP A 127 17.16 13.66 11.84
CA ASP A 127 18.50 13.65 12.42
C ASP A 127 19.38 14.74 11.75
N ASP A 128 19.27 14.90 10.42
CA ASP A 128 19.99 15.96 9.68
C ASP A 128 19.51 17.36 10.11
N PHE A 129 18.20 17.58 10.28
CA PHE A 129 17.65 18.85 10.76
C PHE A 129 18.05 19.18 12.20
N ILE A 130 18.10 18.17 13.09
CA ILE A 130 18.57 18.36 14.47
C ILE A 130 20.03 18.80 14.46
N GLN A 131 20.91 18.14 13.69
CA GLN A 131 22.31 18.52 13.57
C GLN A 131 22.51 19.91 12.94
N ALA A 132 21.61 20.32 12.06
CA ALA A 132 21.63 21.67 11.46
C ALA A 132 21.16 22.76 12.44
N GLY A 133 20.67 22.41 13.66
CA GLY A 133 20.26 23.37 14.69
C GLY A 133 18.97 24.15 14.36
N VAL A 134 18.13 23.64 13.47
CA VAL A 134 16.86 24.30 13.05
C VAL A 134 15.67 23.88 13.91
N ILE A 135 15.91 23.09 14.96
CA ILE A 135 14.89 22.60 15.90
C ILE A 135 15.08 23.25 17.26
N THR A 136 14.01 23.78 17.83
CA THR A 136 13.99 24.23 19.23
C THR A 136 13.02 23.41 20.06
N VAL A 137 13.41 23.15 21.32
CA VAL A 137 12.59 22.49 22.32
C VAL A 137 12.52 23.42 23.54
N ASN A 138 11.33 23.84 23.90
CA ASN A 138 11.09 24.81 25.01
C ASN A 138 11.94 26.08 24.87
N GLY A 139 12.13 26.57 23.62
CA GLY A 139 12.92 27.76 23.30
C GLY A 139 14.44 27.55 23.24
N VAL A 140 14.94 26.34 23.46
CA VAL A 140 16.37 26.03 23.38
C VAL A 140 16.65 25.24 22.10
N THR A 141 17.66 25.68 21.33
CA THR A 141 18.10 24.96 20.11
C THR A 141 18.75 23.62 20.50
N VAL A 142 18.39 22.56 19.77
CA VAL A 142 18.86 21.20 20.01
C VAL A 142 19.63 20.71 18.78
N ASP A 143 20.88 20.30 18.99
CA ASP A 143 21.80 19.71 18.00
C ASP A 143 22.16 18.24 18.28
N ASN A 144 21.78 17.74 19.44
CA ASN A 144 22.10 16.37 19.86
C ASN A 144 21.05 15.36 19.39
N LEU A 145 21.49 14.30 18.67
CA LEU A 145 20.66 13.23 18.11
C LEU A 145 19.97 12.32 19.15
N GLY A 146 20.43 12.33 20.39
CA GLY A 146 19.90 11.44 21.45
C GLY A 146 18.73 12.02 22.25
N VAL A 147 18.37 13.27 22.03
CA VAL A 147 17.39 14.00 22.84
C VAL A 147 16.02 13.34 22.81
N LYS A 148 15.43 13.22 24.00
CA LYS A 148 14.05 12.78 24.21
C LYS A 148 13.21 13.97 24.66
N VAL A 149 11.99 14.03 24.15
CA VAL A 149 11.02 15.07 24.45
C VAL A 149 9.74 14.46 24.99
N LEU A 150 9.02 15.22 25.80
CA LEU A 150 7.70 14.87 26.26
C LEU A 150 6.64 15.33 25.23
N PRO A 151 5.48 14.69 25.19
CA PRO A 151 4.35 15.16 24.38
C PRO A 151 3.88 16.60 24.69
N THR A 152 4.21 17.09 25.87
CA THR A 152 3.85 18.42 26.39
C THR A 152 4.86 19.51 26.06
N ASP A 153 6.06 19.14 25.58
CA ASP A 153 7.10 20.12 25.24
C ASP A 153 6.70 20.97 24.02
N ASP A 154 7.07 22.26 24.04
CA ASP A 154 6.94 23.16 22.88
C ASP A 154 8.10 22.90 21.90
N ILE A 155 7.77 22.19 20.82
CA ILE A 155 8.74 21.83 19.79
C ILE A 155 8.46 22.66 18.54
N ARG A 156 9.50 23.31 18.03
CA ARG A 156 9.40 24.14 16.82
C ARG A 156 10.43 23.73 15.79
N PHE A 157 10.00 23.80 14.52
CA PHE A 157 10.84 23.61 13.34
C PHE A 157 10.85 24.92 12.56
N HIS A 158 12.02 25.53 12.37
CA HIS A 158 12.15 26.89 11.81
C HIS A 158 11.16 27.87 12.48
N ASP A 159 11.13 27.90 13.81
CA ASP A 159 10.23 28.73 14.65
C ASP A 159 8.72 28.43 14.49
N GLN A 160 8.34 27.49 13.64
CA GLN A 160 6.96 27.06 13.48
C GLN A 160 6.61 25.94 14.47
N PRO A 161 5.48 26.02 15.19
CA PRO A 161 5.10 25.00 16.16
C PRO A 161 4.77 23.67 15.44
N VAL A 162 5.39 22.59 15.93
CA VAL A 162 5.20 21.25 15.40
C VAL A 162 3.96 20.62 15.99
N ARG A 163 2.96 20.34 15.17
CA ARG A 163 1.73 19.66 15.57
C ARG A 163 1.71 18.23 15.06
N ARG A 164 1.20 17.32 15.86
CA ARG A 164 1.03 15.92 15.46
C ARG A 164 -0.05 15.77 14.40
N GLU A 165 0.22 14.94 13.41
CA GLU A 165 -0.76 14.54 12.43
C GLU A 165 -1.77 13.53 12.98
N ARG A 166 -2.97 13.51 12.39
CA ARG A 166 -3.95 12.45 12.62
C ARG A 166 -3.42 11.13 12.08
N LYS A 167 -3.72 10.04 12.79
CA LYS A 167 -3.35 8.70 12.32
C LYS A 167 -4.21 8.31 11.12
N VAL A 168 -3.55 7.79 10.09
CA VAL A 168 -4.18 7.33 8.84
C VAL A 168 -3.76 5.90 8.56
N TYR A 169 -4.72 5.08 8.12
CA TYR A 169 -4.49 3.67 7.78
C TYR A 169 -5.18 3.33 6.47
N ILE A 170 -4.42 2.97 5.46
CA ILE A 170 -4.87 2.67 4.11
C ILE A 170 -4.50 1.25 3.74
N LEU A 171 -5.48 0.46 3.31
CA LEU A 171 -5.27 -0.84 2.69
C LEU A 171 -5.23 -0.67 1.18
N LEU A 172 -4.12 -1.01 0.59
CA LEU A 172 -3.92 -1.03 -0.86
C LEU A 172 -3.87 -2.49 -1.36
N ASN A 173 -4.59 -2.79 -2.44
CA ASN A 173 -4.35 -3.98 -3.22
C ASN A 173 -3.30 -3.65 -4.30
N LYS A 174 -2.02 -3.80 -3.95
CA LYS A 174 -0.88 -3.41 -4.76
C LYS A 174 -0.89 -4.12 -6.13
N PRO A 175 -0.79 -3.42 -7.25
CA PRO A 175 -0.66 -4.02 -8.57
C PRO A 175 0.78 -4.50 -8.85
N LYS A 176 0.97 -5.23 -9.97
CA LYS A 176 2.30 -5.52 -10.52
C LYS A 176 2.97 -4.23 -11.02
N ASN A 177 4.27 -4.30 -11.21
CA ASN A 177 5.10 -3.21 -11.78
C ASN A 177 5.11 -1.91 -10.96
N THR A 178 4.84 -2.00 -9.65
CA THR A 178 4.86 -0.87 -8.72
C THR A 178 5.84 -1.16 -7.60
N VAL A 179 6.70 -0.22 -7.25
CA VAL A 179 7.70 -0.38 -6.20
C VAL A 179 7.16 0.07 -4.84
N THR A 180 7.55 -0.63 -3.77
CA THR A 180 7.13 -0.34 -2.40
C THR A 180 8.17 0.54 -1.73
N THR A 181 8.12 1.82 -2.03
CA THR A 181 8.99 2.87 -1.47
C THR A 181 8.23 4.19 -1.36
N THR A 182 8.70 5.09 -0.51
CA THR A 182 8.21 6.48 -0.42
C THR A 182 8.96 7.40 -1.37
N ASP A 183 10.18 7.04 -1.72
CA ASP A 183 11.04 7.77 -2.64
C ASP A 183 11.76 6.78 -3.56
N ASP A 184 11.87 7.08 -4.85
CA ASP A 184 12.53 6.23 -5.83
C ASP A 184 13.44 7.04 -6.75
N PRO A 185 14.77 6.92 -6.60
CA PRO A 185 15.74 7.64 -7.45
C PRO A 185 15.64 7.28 -8.94
N GLN A 186 14.96 6.17 -9.29
CA GLN A 186 14.77 5.72 -10.68
C GLN A 186 13.41 6.17 -11.24
N GLU A 187 12.64 6.98 -10.51
CA GLU A 187 11.34 7.53 -10.93
C GLU A 187 10.33 6.47 -11.41
N ARG A 188 10.41 5.25 -10.85
CA ARG A 188 9.45 4.19 -11.16
C ARG A 188 8.14 4.47 -10.44
N HIS A 189 7.05 3.92 -10.98
CA HIS A 189 5.75 4.01 -10.34
C HIS A 189 5.76 3.38 -8.94
N THR A 190 5.43 4.19 -7.92
CA THR A 190 5.48 3.81 -6.50
C THR A 190 4.09 3.51 -5.95
N VAL A 191 4.04 2.87 -4.78
CA VAL A 191 2.78 2.66 -4.05
C VAL A 191 2.19 3.99 -3.54
N ILE A 192 3.04 5.00 -3.31
CA ILE A 192 2.60 6.34 -2.88
C ILE A 192 1.85 7.06 -4.00
N ASP A 193 2.27 6.91 -5.26
CA ASP A 193 1.58 7.51 -6.40
C ASP A 193 0.13 7.05 -6.50
N ILE A 194 -0.14 5.77 -6.17
CA ILE A 194 -1.50 5.21 -6.22
C ILE A 194 -2.39 5.84 -5.14
N VAL A 195 -1.84 6.17 -3.98
CA VAL A 195 -2.59 6.70 -2.82
C VAL A 195 -2.42 8.19 -2.64
N ARG A 196 -1.73 8.90 -3.55
CA ARG A 196 -1.38 10.31 -3.45
C ARG A 196 -2.56 11.23 -3.08
N ASN A 197 -3.75 10.94 -3.60
CA ASN A 197 -4.95 11.73 -3.36
C ASN A 197 -5.82 11.20 -2.21
N ALA A 198 -5.30 10.31 -1.36
CA ALA A 198 -6.07 9.70 -0.27
C ALA A 198 -6.16 10.62 0.95
N CYS A 199 -5.06 11.26 1.31
CA CYS A 199 -4.91 12.09 2.51
C CYS A 199 -3.74 13.06 2.32
N ASN A 200 -3.67 14.05 3.19
CA ASN A 200 -2.59 15.05 3.20
C ASN A 200 -1.42 14.61 4.10
N GLU A 201 -1.71 13.71 5.04
CA GLU A 201 -0.75 13.20 6.01
C GLU A 201 0.35 12.38 5.31
N ARG A 202 1.56 12.42 5.85
CA ARG A 202 2.72 11.71 5.34
C ARG A 202 2.66 10.23 5.70
N ILE A 203 2.09 9.42 4.82
CA ILE A 203 1.98 7.96 4.99
C ILE A 203 3.12 7.21 4.30
N TYR A 204 3.42 6.01 4.79
CA TYR A 204 4.43 5.11 4.24
C TYR A 204 3.98 3.64 4.33
N PRO A 205 4.55 2.75 3.50
CA PRO A 205 4.17 1.33 3.49
C PRO A 205 4.67 0.59 4.74
N VAL A 206 3.83 -0.28 5.27
CA VAL A 206 4.16 -1.21 6.37
C VAL A 206 4.75 -2.49 5.79
N GLY A 207 6.06 -2.59 5.82
CA GLY A 207 6.81 -3.63 5.13
C GLY A 207 6.84 -3.41 3.61
N ARG A 208 7.34 -4.41 2.89
CA ARG A 208 7.51 -4.33 1.44
C ARG A 208 6.88 -5.52 0.73
N LEU A 209 6.50 -5.30 -0.50
CA LEU A 209 6.24 -6.31 -1.52
C LEU A 209 7.14 -6.02 -2.71
N ASP A 210 7.63 -7.06 -3.38
CA ASP A 210 8.43 -6.90 -4.58
C ASP A 210 7.65 -6.18 -5.68
N ARG A 211 8.36 -5.62 -6.67
CA ARG A 211 7.78 -4.92 -7.83
C ARG A 211 6.68 -5.75 -8.52
N ASN A 212 6.93 -7.06 -8.70
CA ASN A 212 6.03 -7.98 -9.40
C ASN A 212 5.12 -8.78 -8.47
N THR A 213 5.22 -8.61 -7.14
CA THR A 213 4.30 -9.20 -6.17
C THR A 213 3.10 -8.30 -5.98
N THR A 214 1.91 -8.89 -5.95
CA THR A 214 0.64 -8.18 -5.81
C THR A 214 0.03 -8.40 -4.43
N GLY A 215 -1.06 -7.67 -4.12
CA GLY A 215 -1.92 -7.98 -2.98
C GLY A 215 -1.89 -6.98 -1.85
N VAL A 216 -2.27 -7.44 -0.67
CA VAL A 216 -2.48 -6.62 0.53
C VAL A 216 -1.21 -5.87 0.93
N LEU A 217 -1.29 -4.55 0.98
CA LEU A 217 -0.27 -3.67 1.54
C LEU A 217 -0.94 -2.62 2.42
N LEU A 218 -0.47 -2.49 3.65
CA LEU A 218 -0.91 -1.45 4.57
C LEU A 218 0.01 -0.23 4.42
N LEU A 219 -0.57 0.97 4.38
CA LEU A 219 0.16 2.24 4.46
C LEU A 219 -0.39 3.02 5.66
N THR A 220 0.49 3.67 6.41
CA THR A 220 0.11 4.44 7.60
C THR A 220 1.19 5.45 7.98
N ASN A 221 0.85 6.44 8.79
CA ASN A 221 1.79 7.30 9.52
C ASN A 221 1.95 6.88 10.99
N ASP A 222 1.37 5.73 11.39
CA ASP A 222 1.54 5.17 12.73
C ASP A 222 2.80 4.28 12.80
N GLY A 223 3.93 4.90 13.18
CA GLY A 223 5.22 4.21 13.25
C GLY A 223 5.29 3.11 14.31
N ASP A 224 4.55 3.22 15.39
CA ASP A 224 4.55 2.21 16.46
C ASP A 224 3.79 0.96 16.00
N LEU A 225 2.64 1.13 15.34
CA LEU A 225 1.93 0.01 14.75
C LEU A 225 2.75 -0.61 13.60
N ALA A 226 3.34 0.21 12.72
CA ALA A 226 4.19 -0.28 11.64
C ALA A 226 5.35 -1.15 12.15
N ALA A 227 6.03 -0.71 13.21
CA ALA A 227 7.10 -1.47 13.85
C ALA A 227 6.61 -2.81 14.43
N LYS A 228 5.44 -2.81 15.11
CA LYS A 228 4.83 -4.05 15.63
C LYS A 228 4.45 -5.04 14.53
N LEU A 229 4.04 -4.55 13.37
CA LEU A 229 3.61 -5.40 12.25
C LEU A 229 4.78 -5.94 11.40
N THR A 230 5.93 -5.27 11.43
CA THR A 230 7.07 -5.63 10.58
C THR A 230 8.21 -6.33 11.31
N HIS A 231 8.33 -6.13 12.61
CA HIS A 231 9.45 -6.67 13.37
C HIS A 231 9.33 -8.20 13.51
N PRO A 232 10.39 -8.98 13.20
CA PRO A 232 10.37 -10.44 13.18
C PRO A 232 9.88 -11.10 14.48
N LYS A 233 10.20 -10.50 15.66
CA LYS A 233 9.80 -11.03 16.97
C LYS A 233 8.29 -11.20 17.19
N PHE A 234 7.47 -10.53 16.38
CA PHE A 234 6.02 -10.62 16.53
C PHE A 234 5.38 -11.68 15.62
N HIS A 235 6.15 -12.40 14.83
CA HIS A 235 5.73 -13.54 13.98
C HIS A 235 4.44 -13.28 13.21
N LYS A 236 4.31 -12.08 12.60
CA LYS A 236 3.06 -11.71 11.92
C LYS A 236 2.86 -12.51 10.64
N LYS A 237 1.77 -13.25 10.61
CA LYS A 237 1.39 -14.15 9.53
C LYS A 237 1.10 -13.42 8.23
N LYS A 238 1.56 -14.00 7.13
CA LYS A 238 1.37 -13.53 5.77
C LYS A 238 0.92 -14.70 4.93
N VAL A 239 -0.26 -14.59 4.32
CA VAL A 239 -0.79 -15.63 3.44
C VAL A 239 -0.63 -15.19 2.00
N TYR A 240 -0.03 -16.07 1.20
CA TYR A 240 0.22 -15.85 -0.22
C TYR A 240 -0.51 -16.86 -1.08
N ALA A 241 -1.12 -16.39 -2.17
CA ALA A 241 -1.51 -17.22 -3.29
C ALA A 241 -0.34 -17.26 -4.28
N VAL A 242 0.24 -18.43 -4.44
CA VAL A 242 1.39 -18.70 -5.30
C VAL A 242 0.91 -19.47 -6.53
N THR A 243 1.40 -19.09 -7.72
CA THR A 243 1.23 -19.88 -8.94
C THR A 243 2.60 -20.24 -9.46
N LEU A 244 2.87 -21.52 -9.57
CA LEU A 244 4.12 -22.08 -10.11
C LEU A 244 4.04 -22.23 -11.64
N ASP A 245 5.18 -22.46 -12.26
CA ASP A 245 5.31 -22.76 -13.69
C ASP A 245 4.81 -24.17 -14.03
N ARG A 246 4.87 -25.11 -13.10
CA ARG A 246 4.38 -26.50 -13.23
C ARG A 246 3.83 -26.99 -11.89
N ASP A 247 3.18 -28.15 -11.91
CA ASP A 247 2.63 -28.78 -10.70
C ASP A 247 3.76 -29.14 -9.72
N LEU A 248 3.52 -28.89 -8.43
CA LEU A 248 4.45 -29.26 -7.36
C LEU A 248 4.37 -30.76 -7.10
N GLU A 249 5.49 -31.46 -7.24
CA GLU A 249 5.59 -32.88 -6.95
C GLU A 249 5.46 -33.15 -5.44
N GLU A 250 4.97 -34.33 -5.06
CA GLU A 250 4.75 -34.68 -3.65
C GLU A 250 6.05 -34.74 -2.84
N VAL A 251 7.13 -35.15 -3.48
CA VAL A 251 8.47 -35.20 -2.85
C VAL A 251 8.94 -33.77 -2.53
N ASP A 252 8.79 -32.84 -3.48
CA ASP A 252 9.18 -31.45 -3.29
C ASP A 252 8.27 -30.72 -2.30
N GLU A 253 6.97 -31.04 -2.29
CA GLU A 253 6.05 -30.56 -1.26
C GLU A 253 6.53 -30.96 0.13
N ALA A 254 6.93 -32.22 0.32
CA ALA A 254 7.45 -32.68 1.60
C ALA A 254 8.72 -31.91 2.02
N ILE A 255 9.61 -31.60 1.08
CA ILE A 255 10.79 -30.77 1.32
C ILE A 255 10.38 -29.35 1.77
N VAL A 256 9.44 -28.71 1.06
CA VAL A 256 8.97 -27.37 1.40
C VAL A 256 8.31 -27.37 2.79
N ARG A 257 7.46 -28.35 3.10
CA ARG A 257 6.81 -28.48 4.42
C ARG A 257 7.81 -28.72 5.55
N ALA A 258 8.84 -29.53 5.29
CA ALA A 258 9.90 -29.77 6.27
C ALA A 258 10.78 -28.54 6.52
N GLY A 259 10.74 -27.57 5.61
CA GLY A 259 11.49 -26.31 5.67
C GLY A 259 12.73 -26.28 4.79
N VAL A 260 12.90 -25.17 4.10
CA VAL A 260 13.99 -24.91 3.16
C VAL A 260 15.04 -24.02 3.80
N VAL A 261 16.32 -24.38 3.68
CA VAL A 261 17.43 -23.56 4.21
C VAL A 261 17.75 -22.42 3.22
N LEU A 262 17.61 -21.18 3.68
CA LEU A 262 17.93 -19.95 2.95
C LEU A 262 18.86 -19.09 3.83
N ASP A 263 20.03 -18.73 3.30
CA ASP A 263 21.03 -17.91 4.03
C ASP A 263 21.28 -18.43 5.46
N ASP A 264 21.54 -19.74 5.60
CA ASP A 264 21.81 -20.46 6.86
C ASP A 264 20.63 -20.52 7.86
N GLU A 265 19.46 -19.96 7.51
CA GLU A 265 18.23 -20.05 8.28
C GLU A 265 17.24 -21.02 7.63
N ARG A 266 16.71 -21.97 8.42
CA ARG A 266 15.67 -22.88 7.95
C ARG A 266 14.31 -22.21 8.03
N ILE A 267 13.69 -21.99 6.88
CA ILE A 267 12.37 -21.40 6.78
C ILE A 267 11.33 -22.50 6.63
N ILE A 268 10.48 -22.62 7.63
CA ILE A 268 9.37 -23.57 7.66
C ILE A 268 8.09 -22.77 7.41
N PRO A 269 7.28 -23.10 6.39
CA PRO A 269 5.95 -22.53 6.23
C PRO A 269 5.04 -22.92 7.38
N ASP A 270 4.20 -21.98 7.83
CA ASP A 270 3.19 -22.22 8.86
C ASP A 270 2.05 -23.11 8.30
N ALA A 271 1.71 -22.95 7.00
CA ALA A 271 0.77 -23.81 6.28
C ALA A 271 1.08 -23.81 4.77
N LEU A 272 0.77 -24.92 4.11
CA LEU A 272 0.79 -25.07 2.65
C LEU A 272 -0.45 -25.85 2.24
N GLU A 273 -1.27 -25.28 1.36
CA GLU A 273 -2.54 -25.84 0.93
C GLU A 273 -2.71 -25.68 -0.58
N PHE A 274 -3.49 -26.60 -1.18
CA PHE A 274 -3.85 -26.55 -2.59
C PHE A 274 -5.34 -26.15 -2.70
N PRO A 275 -5.66 -24.88 -3.02
CA PRO A 275 -7.04 -24.42 -3.11
C PRO A 275 -7.77 -24.87 -4.38
N LYS A 276 -7.06 -25.53 -5.29
CA LYS A 276 -7.56 -26.13 -6.52
C LYS A 276 -7.07 -27.58 -6.63
N GLU A 277 -7.70 -28.33 -7.53
CA GLU A 277 -7.28 -29.70 -7.83
C GLU A 277 -5.88 -29.78 -8.43
N ASP A 278 -5.48 -28.72 -9.21
CA ASP A 278 -4.12 -28.63 -9.71
C ASP A 278 -3.12 -28.28 -8.61
N ARG A 279 -1.92 -28.80 -8.73
CA ARG A 279 -0.83 -28.55 -7.76
C ARG A 279 0.04 -27.33 -8.10
N LYS A 280 -0.33 -26.53 -9.12
CA LYS A 280 0.32 -25.25 -9.47
C LYS A 280 -0.09 -24.11 -8.57
N HIS A 281 -1.33 -24.14 -8.07
CA HIS A 281 -1.89 -23.08 -7.24
C HIS A 281 -1.78 -23.47 -5.77
N ILE A 282 -0.98 -22.72 -5.04
CA ILE A 282 -0.61 -23.01 -3.65
C ILE A 282 -1.01 -21.84 -2.77
N GLY A 283 -1.70 -22.13 -1.67
CA GLY A 283 -1.84 -21.24 -0.53
C GLY A 283 -0.66 -21.47 0.42
N LEU A 284 0.14 -20.45 0.66
CA LEU A 284 1.30 -20.53 1.56
C LEU A 284 1.17 -19.50 2.69
N GLU A 285 1.20 -19.99 3.94
CA GLU A 285 1.27 -19.14 5.13
C GLU A 285 2.69 -19.14 5.67
N ILE A 286 3.25 -17.95 5.92
CA ILE A 286 4.57 -17.76 6.51
C ILE A 286 4.60 -16.54 7.43
N HIS A 287 5.45 -16.54 8.44
CA HIS A 287 5.75 -15.39 9.27
C HIS A 287 7.10 -14.73 8.95
N SER A 288 8.02 -15.41 8.27
CA SER A 288 9.32 -14.85 7.84
C SER A 288 9.17 -13.59 6.99
N GLY A 289 10.09 -12.64 7.17
CA GLY A 289 10.18 -11.37 6.45
C GLY A 289 11.40 -11.26 5.55
N GLN A 290 12.15 -12.35 5.32
CA GLN A 290 13.34 -12.34 4.46
C GLN A 290 13.02 -11.86 3.04
N ASN A 291 14.05 -11.30 2.39
CA ASN A 291 13.92 -10.80 1.01
C ASN A 291 13.50 -11.94 0.08
N ARG A 292 12.41 -11.73 -0.68
CA ARG A 292 11.88 -12.67 -1.70
C ARG A 292 11.68 -14.11 -1.19
N VAL A 293 11.42 -14.28 0.12
CA VAL A 293 11.42 -15.60 0.79
C VAL A 293 10.56 -16.63 0.05
N VAL A 294 9.32 -16.31 -0.32
CA VAL A 294 8.43 -17.25 -1.03
C VAL A 294 9.03 -17.69 -2.37
N ARG A 295 9.59 -16.75 -3.15
CA ARG A 295 10.22 -17.07 -4.44
C ARG A 295 11.44 -17.95 -4.24
N ARG A 296 12.28 -17.64 -3.25
CA ARG A 296 13.49 -18.39 -2.95
C ARG A 296 13.21 -19.78 -2.44
N ILE A 297 12.13 -20.00 -1.66
CA ILE A 297 11.70 -21.34 -1.23
C ILE A 297 11.45 -22.22 -2.45
N PHE A 298 10.62 -21.77 -3.40
CA PHE A 298 10.30 -22.57 -4.58
C PHE A 298 11.46 -22.65 -5.58
N GLU A 299 12.25 -21.60 -5.75
CA GLU A 299 13.46 -21.59 -6.57
C GLU A 299 14.47 -22.65 -6.07
N LYS A 300 14.58 -22.86 -4.75
CA LYS A 300 15.49 -23.84 -4.15
C LYS A 300 15.12 -25.30 -4.46
N VAL A 301 13.82 -25.59 -4.63
CA VAL A 301 13.31 -26.90 -5.05
C VAL A 301 13.09 -26.99 -6.56
N GLY A 302 13.59 -26.00 -7.32
CA GLY A 302 13.63 -26.06 -8.79
C GLY A 302 12.38 -25.53 -9.50
N TYR A 303 11.48 -24.79 -8.82
CA TYR A 303 10.26 -24.21 -9.39
C TYR A 303 10.36 -22.72 -9.56
N LYS A 304 9.67 -22.19 -10.58
CA LYS A 304 9.56 -20.75 -10.81
C LYS A 304 8.18 -20.22 -10.39
N VAL A 305 8.18 -19.21 -9.53
CA VAL A 305 6.95 -18.52 -9.12
C VAL A 305 6.54 -17.53 -10.21
N VAL A 306 5.49 -17.87 -10.98
CA VAL A 306 4.93 -17.05 -12.06
C VAL A 306 4.10 -15.90 -11.51
N ASN A 307 3.19 -16.21 -10.56
CA ASN A 307 2.40 -15.20 -9.87
C ASN A 307 2.55 -15.33 -8.36
N LEU A 308 2.64 -14.19 -7.71
CA LEU A 308 2.69 -14.12 -6.26
C LEU A 308 1.77 -13.00 -5.78
N ASP A 309 0.82 -13.35 -4.93
CA ASP A 309 -0.24 -12.46 -4.50
C ASP A 309 -0.47 -12.59 -2.99
N ARG A 310 -0.13 -11.57 -2.21
CA ARG A 310 -0.41 -11.57 -0.77
C ARG A 310 -1.89 -11.38 -0.54
N VAL A 311 -2.58 -12.41 -0.08
CA VAL A 311 -4.04 -12.40 0.13
C VAL A 311 -4.42 -11.93 1.53
N SER A 312 -3.53 -12.17 2.51
CA SER A 312 -3.71 -11.70 3.88
C SER A 312 -2.40 -11.21 4.49
N PHE A 313 -2.49 -10.19 5.33
CA PHE A 313 -1.40 -9.67 6.15
C PHE A 313 -1.94 -9.22 7.50
N ALA A 314 -1.44 -9.84 8.57
CA ALA A 314 -1.87 -9.50 9.93
C ALA A 314 -3.41 -9.45 10.06
N GLY A 315 -4.12 -10.47 9.59
CA GLY A 315 -5.59 -10.55 9.60
C GLY A 315 -6.32 -9.65 8.59
N LEU A 316 -5.63 -8.70 7.96
CA LEU A 316 -6.20 -7.85 6.92
C LEU A 316 -6.28 -8.61 5.59
N THR A 317 -7.40 -8.50 4.89
CA THR A 317 -7.61 -9.10 3.57
C THR A 317 -7.98 -8.06 2.53
N LYS A 318 -7.72 -8.34 1.24
CA LYS A 318 -8.10 -7.47 0.12
C LYS A 318 -9.53 -7.67 -0.37
N LYS A 319 -10.39 -8.32 0.42
CA LYS A 319 -11.81 -8.53 0.06
C LYS A 319 -12.46 -7.19 -0.28
N ASN A 320 -13.17 -7.14 -1.40
CA ASN A 320 -13.82 -5.94 -1.94
C ASN A 320 -12.88 -4.77 -2.32
N VAL A 321 -11.57 -5.02 -2.44
CA VAL A 321 -10.61 -4.03 -2.94
C VAL A 321 -10.03 -4.54 -4.24
N GLY A 322 -10.42 -3.94 -5.36
CA GLY A 322 -9.90 -4.27 -6.69
C GLY A 322 -8.39 -4.02 -6.80
N ARG A 323 -7.72 -4.64 -7.76
CA ARG A 323 -6.28 -4.45 -8.00
C ARG A 323 -5.98 -2.99 -8.36
N GLY A 324 -4.96 -2.40 -7.73
CA GLY A 324 -4.63 -0.97 -7.87
C GLY A 324 -5.61 -0.03 -7.16
N LYS A 325 -6.59 -0.56 -6.42
CA LYS A 325 -7.50 0.23 -5.60
C LYS A 325 -7.13 0.12 -4.13
N TRP A 326 -7.55 1.12 -3.38
CA TRP A 326 -7.29 1.24 -1.94
C TRP A 326 -8.57 1.64 -1.20
N ARG A 327 -8.58 1.47 0.09
CA ARG A 327 -9.59 1.98 1.02
C ARG A 327 -8.96 2.33 2.37
N PHE A 328 -9.62 3.17 3.12
CA PHE A 328 -9.28 3.32 4.54
C PHE A 328 -9.65 2.06 5.33
N LEU A 329 -8.89 1.76 6.38
CA LEU A 329 -9.30 0.74 7.34
C LEU A 329 -10.52 1.21 8.12
N THR A 330 -11.33 0.26 8.55
CA THR A 330 -12.41 0.54 9.50
C THR A 330 -11.83 0.70 10.93
N PRO A 331 -12.51 1.43 11.82
CA PRO A 331 -12.08 1.53 13.21
C PRO A 331 -11.93 0.17 13.92
N LYS A 332 -12.76 -0.81 13.54
CA LYS A 332 -12.65 -2.19 14.05
C LYS A 332 -11.37 -2.88 13.61
N GLU A 333 -10.98 -2.74 12.34
CA GLU A 333 -9.72 -3.29 11.82
C GLU A 333 -8.51 -2.65 12.50
N VAL A 334 -8.54 -1.34 12.71
CA VAL A 334 -7.46 -0.64 13.42
C VAL A 334 -7.36 -1.11 14.87
N ALA A 335 -8.47 -1.19 15.59
CA ALA A 335 -8.49 -1.70 16.97
C ALA A 335 -7.94 -3.13 17.04
N PHE A 336 -8.33 -4.01 16.11
CA PHE A 336 -7.84 -5.38 16.00
C PHE A 336 -6.33 -5.43 15.79
N LEU A 337 -5.78 -4.61 14.87
CA LEU A 337 -4.33 -4.51 14.65
C LEU A 337 -3.57 -4.01 15.89
N GLN A 338 -4.17 -3.07 16.64
CA GLN A 338 -3.56 -2.50 17.84
C GLN A 338 -3.52 -3.49 19.00
N MET A 339 -4.57 -4.33 19.14
CA MET A 339 -4.62 -5.40 20.14
C MET A 339 -3.61 -6.51 19.86
N GLY A 340 -3.15 -6.65 18.63
CA GLY A 340 -2.18 -7.68 18.25
C GLY A 340 -2.75 -9.09 18.20
N GLN A 341 -4.07 -9.22 18.17
CA GLN A 341 -4.81 -10.50 18.14
C GLN A 341 -4.99 -11.01 16.70
N PHE A 342 -3.89 -11.45 16.06
CA PHE A 342 -3.96 -12.02 14.70
C PHE A 342 -2.73 -12.88 14.39
#